data_a2b3925d09667a884d7021c6623755fb
#
_entry.id   a2b3925d09667a884d7021c6623755fb
#
_cell.length_a   1.000
_cell.length_b   1.000
_cell.length_c   1.000
_cell.angle_alpha   90.00
_cell.angle_beta   90.00
_cell.angle_gamma   90.00
#
_symmetry.space_group_name_H-M   'P 1'
#
loop_
_entity.id
_entity.type
_entity.pdbx_description
1 polymer ?
#
loop_
_entity_poly.entity_id
_entity_poly.type
_entity_poly.pdbx_seq_one_letter_code
_entity_poly.pdbx_strand_id
1 'polypeptide(L)'
;MRVQSKGPRPRGRISPRMEPKDEDGTEEASSSARVLYVVRHGPSLERDPRRWPDDDLRPLSAAGIRTTREVARGFSRTAWDITVLLTSPAERAFRTARILREGFGTPPRLETWPELAPGSSPEPVLDRLRREIPPGDVPALVGHEPTLGLFLGLCLTGEAVAVARLRRAGAAKLAFDVGYAPGGARLEWLIARGQFITLGK
;
A
#
# COMPACT_ATOMS: atom_id res chain seq x y z
N MET A 1 32.17 -50.65 71.10
CA MET A 1 30.98 -50.12 70.36
C MET A 1 31.49 -49.47 69.09
N ARG A 2 31.42 -50.20 67.96
CA ARG A 2 31.98 -49.77 66.66
C ARG A 2 30.82 -49.32 65.76
N VAL A 3 30.78 -48.06 65.41
CA VAL A 3 29.85 -47.50 64.43
C VAL A 3 30.42 -47.69 63.04
N GLN A 4 29.69 -48.44 62.20
CA GLN A 4 30.07 -48.63 60.76
C GLN A 4 29.48 -47.48 59.93
N SER A 5 30.34 -46.76 59.24
CA SER A 5 29.98 -45.76 58.24
C SER A 5 29.60 -46.43 56.92
N LYS A 6 28.41 -46.19 56.41
CA LYS A 6 27.96 -46.55 55.08
C LYS A 6 28.49 -45.56 54.04
N GLY A 7 29.23 -46.08 53.09
CA GLY A 7 29.74 -45.31 51.91
C GLY A 7 28.65 -44.89 50.95
N PRO A 8 28.90 -43.92 50.06
CA PRO A 8 27.93 -43.33 49.17
C PRO A 8 27.58 -44.25 47.99
N ARG A 9 26.31 -44.24 47.59
CA ARG A 9 25.78 -44.95 46.41
C ARG A 9 26.22 -44.27 45.13
N PRO A 10 26.42 -45.01 44.01
CA PRO A 10 26.82 -44.42 42.73
C PRO A 10 25.65 -43.66 42.07
N ARG A 11 25.96 -42.49 41.56
CA ARG A 11 25.03 -41.66 40.79
C ARG A 11 24.68 -42.34 39.45
N GLY A 12 23.40 -42.49 39.18
CA GLY A 12 22.86 -43.00 37.92
C GLY A 12 23.22 -42.07 36.73
N ARG A 13 23.60 -42.70 35.65
CA ARG A 13 23.83 -42.05 34.35
C ARG A 13 22.53 -41.40 33.87
N ILE A 14 22.52 -40.08 33.71
CA ILE A 14 21.45 -39.35 33.04
C ILE A 14 21.70 -39.50 31.55
N SER A 15 20.80 -40.19 30.84
CA SER A 15 20.77 -40.23 29.37
C SER A 15 20.45 -38.83 28.82
N PRO A 16 21.06 -38.42 27.71
CA PRO A 16 20.76 -37.14 27.11
C PRO A 16 19.30 -37.13 26.62
N ARG A 17 18.55 -36.14 27.09
CA ARG A 17 17.20 -35.82 26.63
C ARG A 17 17.31 -35.40 25.18
N MET A 18 16.69 -36.16 24.27
CA MET A 18 16.47 -35.75 22.89
C MET A 18 15.60 -34.49 22.90
N GLU A 19 16.17 -33.38 22.46
CA GLU A 19 15.40 -32.17 22.12
C GLU A 19 14.54 -32.48 20.90
N PRO A 20 13.27 -32.07 20.87
CA PRO A 20 12.47 -32.17 19.67
C PRO A 20 13.08 -31.26 18.61
N LYS A 21 13.34 -31.78 17.42
CA LYS A 21 13.65 -30.99 16.23
C LYS A 21 12.38 -30.23 15.89
N ASP A 22 12.37 -28.92 16.05
CA ASP A 22 11.37 -28.02 15.50
C ASP A 22 11.60 -27.95 13.97
N GLU A 23 11.02 -28.95 13.28
CA GLU A 23 10.72 -28.85 11.86
C GLU A 23 9.31 -28.27 11.75
N ASP A 24 9.18 -26.97 11.90
CA ASP A 24 8.04 -26.26 11.34
C ASP A 24 8.56 -24.95 10.75
N GLY A 25 9.04 -25.06 9.51
CA GLY A 25 9.31 -23.95 8.62
C GLY A 25 7.99 -23.37 8.11
N THR A 26 7.09 -22.98 9.01
CA THR A 26 6.00 -22.08 8.66
C THR A 26 6.63 -20.72 8.42
N GLU A 27 6.64 -20.30 7.16
CA GLU A 27 6.90 -18.92 6.75
C GLU A 27 6.13 -17.99 7.69
N GLU A 28 6.86 -17.33 8.59
CA GLU A 28 6.37 -16.14 9.28
C GLU A 28 6.13 -15.08 8.22
N ALA A 29 4.98 -15.17 7.53
CA ALA A 29 4.47 -14.12 6.68
C ALA A 29 4.31 -12.88 7.54
N SER A 30 5.36 -12.07 7.52
CA SER A 30 5.49 -10.68 7.97
C SER A 30 4.26 -10.10 8.69
N SER A 31 4.12 -10.38 9.96
CA SER A 31 3.11 -9.87 10.91
C SER A 31 3.35 -8.39 11.29
N SER A 32 3.95 -7.58 10.41
CA SER A 32 4.26 -6.18 10.71
C SER A 32 3.15 -5.23 10.24
N ALA A 33 2.92 -4.17 11.02
CA ALA A 33 2.03 -3.08 10.63
C ALA A 33 2.42 -2.49 9.26
N ARG A 34 1.43 -2.14 8.45
CA ARG A 34 1.61 -1.61 7.09
C ARG A 34 0.85 -0.31 6.91
N VAL A 35 1.39 0.55 6.07
CA VAL A 35 0.75 1.78 5.61
C VAL A 35 0.58 1.71 4.10
N LEU A 36 -0.53 2.21 3.61
CA LEU A 36 -0.84 2.27 2.19
C LEU A 36 -1.54 3.59 1.87
N TYR A 37 -1.06 4.27 0.85
CA TYR A 37 -1.73 5.44 0.30
C TYR A 37 -2.46 5.07 -1.00
N VAL A 38 -3.66 5.62 -1.18
CA VAL A 38 -4.49 5.39 -2.37
C VAL A 38 -4.83 6.74 -2.97
N VAL A 39 -4.39 6.99 -4.21
CA VAL A 39 -4.48 8.30 -4.88
C VAL A 39 -5.25 8.16 -6.18
N ARG A 40 -6.25 8.99 -6.40
CA ARG A 40 -6.90 9.08 -7.71
C ARG A 40 -6.14 10.04 -8.62
N HIS A 41 -5.98 9.67 -9.89
CA HIS A 41 -5.34 10.54 -10.88
C HIS A 41 -5.91 11.97 -10.91
N GLY A 42 -5.09 12.93 -11.31
CA GLY A 42 -5.45 14.35 -11.46
C GLY A 42 -6.52 14.60 -12.51
N PRO A 43 -7.01 15.86 -12.62
CA PRO A 43 -7.99 16.23 -13.65
C PRO A 43 -7.44 16.01 -15.06
N SER A 44 -8.10 15.12 -15.82
CA SER A 44 -7.79 14.80 -17.21
C SER A 44 -8.69 15.58 -18.17
N LEU A 45 -8.34 15.60 -19.47
CA LEU A 45 -9.23 16.03 -20.53
C LEU A 45 -10.54 15.26 -20.47
N GLU A 46 -11.59 15.78 -21.07
CA GLU A 46 -12.87 15.09 -21.19
C GLU A 46 -12.72 13.85 -22.08
N ARG A 47 -13.56 12.86 -21.80
CA ARG A 47 -13.60 11.65 -22.62
C ARG A 47 -14.19 11.99 -23.99
N ASP A 48 -13.39 11.76 -25.02
CA ASP A 48 -13.80 11.94 -26.40
C ASP A 48 -13.25 10.74 -27.22
N PRO A 49 -14.10 9.75 -27.54
CA PRO A 49 -13.68 8.57 -28.30
C PRO A 49 -13.14 8.88 -29.70
N ARG A 50 -13.47 10.03 -30.27
CA ARG A 50 -12.92 10.46 -31.58
C ARG A 50 -11.48 10.93 -31.46
N ARG A 51 -11.20 11.64 -30.36
CA ARG A 51 -9.84 12.16 -30.08
C ARG A 51 -8.96 11.13 -29.37
N TRP A 52 -9.57 10.30 -28.53
CA TRP A 52 -8.92 9.26 -27.73
C TRP A 52 -9.62 7.93 -27.95
N PRO A 53 -9.45 7.25 -29.12
CA PRO A 53 -10.03 5.94 -29.37
C PRO A 53 -9.61 4.93 -28.29
N ASP A 54 -8.35 5.02 -27.86
CA ASP A 54 -7.83 4.39 -26.65
C ASP A 54 -7.86 5.40 -25.49
N ASP A 55 -8.80 5.19 -24.53
CA ASP A 55 -8.95 6.08 -23.36
C ASP A 55 -7.74 6.06 -22.43
N ASP A 56 -6.88 5.06 -22.50
CA ASP A 56 -5.68 5.00 -21.68
C ASP A 56 -4.64 6.03 -22.10
N LEU A 57 -4.65 6.45 -23.35
CA LEU A 57 -3.81 7.53 -23.88
C LEU A 57 -4.32 8.94 -23.53
N ARG A 58 -5.50 9.08 -22.94
CA ARG A 58 -6.07 10.38 -22.58
C ARG A 58 -5.28 11.04 -21.45
N PRO A 59 -4.67 12.23 -21.70
CA PRO A 59 -3.77 12.87 -20.75
C PRO A 59 -4.51 13.70 -19.69
N LEU A 60 -3.76 14.21 -18.72
CA LEU A 60 -4.18 15.30 -17.86
C LEU A 60 -4.45 16.55 -18.69
N SER A 61 -5.44 17.36 -18.30
CA SER A 61 -5.62 18.70 -18.86
C SER A 61 -4.48 19.64 -18.40
N ALA A 62 -4.24 20.75 -19.11
CA ALA A 62 -3.27 21.76 -18.68
C ALA A 62 -3.59 22.29 -17.27
N ALA A 63 -4.87 22.55 -16.96
CA ALA A 63 -5.32 22.91 -15.62
C ALA A 63 -5.08 21.78 -14.62
N GLY A 64 -5.32 20.52 -15.02
CA GLY A 64 -5.07 19.34 -14.21
C GLY A 64 -3.61 19.17 -13.83
N ILE A 65 -2.69 19.42 -14.75
CA ILE A 65 -1.23 19.41 -14.46
C ILE A 65 -0.88 20.45 -13.41
N ARG A 66 -1.36 21.70 -13.55
CA ARG A 66 -1.12 22.76 -12.55
C ARG A 66 -1.67 22.37 -11.18
N THR A 67 -2.94 21.95 -11.13
CA THR A 67 -3.59 21.50 -9.89
C THR A 67 -2.86 20.33 -9.25
N THR A 68 -2.40 19.35 -10.04
CA THR A 68 -1.67 18.19 -9.49
C THR A 68 -0.32 18.62 -8.91
N ARG A 69 0.38 19.59 -9.49
CA ARG A 69 1.61 20.16 -8.92
C ARG A 69 1.37 20.88 -7.59
N GLU A 70 0.27 21.60 -7.47
CA GLU A 70 -0.13 22.23 -6.21
C GLU A 70 -0.44 21.18 -5.14
N VAL A 71 -1.17 20.11 -5.52
CA VAL A 71 -1.45 18.97 -4.64
C VAL A 71 -0.17 18.27 -4.22
N ALA A 72 0.80 18.08 -5.12
CA ALA A 72 2.05 17.38 -4.83
C ALA A 72 2.81 17.99 -3.64
N ARG A 73 2.80 19.31 -3.48
CA ARG A 73 3.44 20.01 -2.36
C ARG A 73 2.80 19.65 -1.01
N GLY A 74 1.47 19.62 -0.93
CA GLY A 74 0.77 19.25 0.30
C GLY A 74 0.79 17.73 0.54
N PHE A 75 0.71 16.96 -0.54
CA PHE A 75 0.77 15.51 -0.48
C PHE A 75 2.12 15.02 0.09
N SER A 76 3.24 15.51 -0.40
CA SER A 76 4.57 15.12 0.09
C SER A 76 4.83 15.52 1.54
N ARG A 77 4.18 16.57 2.05
CA ARG A 77 4.23 16.94 3.48
C ARG A 77 3.39 16.02 4.36
N THR A 78 2.26 15.52 3.82
CA THR A 78 1.31 14.69 4.56
C THR A 78 1.66 13.19 4.49
N ALA A 79 2.28 12.77 3.38
CA ALA A 79 2.63 11.39 3.04
C ALA A 79 4.14 11.29 2.76
N TRP A 80 4.95 11.87 3.64
CA TRP A 80 6.41 12.02 3.51
C TRP A 80 7.17 10.70 3.55
N ASP A 81 6.55 9.65 4.08
CA ASP A 81 7.11 8.32 4.32
C ASP A 81 6.98 7.37 3.11
N ILE A 82 6.38 7.82 1.99
CA ILE A 82 6.22 6.99 0.79
C ILE A 82 7.60 6.64 0.20
N THR A 83 7.82 5.34 -0.03
CA THR A 83 9.04 4.79 -0.64
C THR A 83 8.84 4.36 -2.09
N VAL A 84 7.60 4.01 -2.47
CA VAL A 84 7.26 3.57 -3.83
C VAL A 84 5.89 4.09 -4.29
N LEU A 85 5.84 4.58 -5.51
CA LEU A 85 4.62 4.94 -6.24
C LEU A 85 4.30 3.84 -7.25
N LEU A 86 3.16 3.22 -7.10
CA LEU A 86 2.63 2.15 -7.95
C LEU A 86 1.49 2.72 -8.78
N THR A 87 1.65 2.78 -10.10
CA THR A 87 0.70 3.51 -10.94
C THR A 87 0.07 2.66 -12.03
N SER A 88 -1.18 2.97 -12.35
CA SER A 88 -1.83 2.51 -13.57
C SER A 88 -1.00 2.86 -14.81
N PRO A 89 -0.98 2.03 -15.87
CA PRO A 89 -0.36 2.34 -17.15
C PRO A 89 -1.02 3.51 -17.89
N ALA A 90 -2.29 3.85 -17.58
CA ALA A 90 -2.99 4.93 -18.25
C ALA A 90 -2.30 6.28 -18.04
N GLU A 91 -2.09 7.05 -19.16
CA GLU A 91 -1.29 8.29 -19.21
C GLU A 91 -1.63 9.28 -18.08
N ARG A 92 -2.93 9.49 -17.81
CA ARG A 92 -3.39 10.41 -16.75
C ARG A 92 -2.95 9.99 -15.35
N ALA A 93 -2.87 8.69 -15.07
CA ALA A 93 -2.42 8.17 -13.78
C ALA A 93 -0.88 8.19 -13.70
N PHE A 94 -0.21 7.71 -14.73
CA PHE A 94 1.25 7.72 -14.82
C PHE A 94 1.81 9.16 -14.70
N ARG A 95 1.21 10.12 -15.44
CA ARG A 95 1.60 11.53 -15.34
C ARG A 95 1.33 12.11 -13.94
N THR A 96 0.22 11.71 -13.30
CA THR A 96 -0.06 12.11 -11.91
C THR A 96 1.03 11.61 -10.97
N ALA A 97 1.38 10.32 -11.05
CA ALA A 97 2.42 9.71 -10.21
C ALA A 97 3.78 10.42 -10.40
N ARG A 98 4.16 10.73 -11.65
CA ARG A 98 5.39 11.50 -11.94
C ARG A 98 5.39 12.87 -11.26
N ILE A 99 4.28 13.62 -11.35
CA ILE A 99 4.16 14.95 -10.73
C ILE A 99 4.21 14.83 -9.20
N LEU A 100 3.54 13.83 -8.61
CA LEU A 100 3.61 13.60 -7.16
C LEU A 100 5.04 13.28 -6.72
N ARG A 101 5.74 12.43 -7.48
CA ARG A 101 7.14 12.06 -7.23
C ARG A 101 8.08 13.28 -7.18
N GLU A 102 7.87 14.26 -8.06
CA GLU A 102 8.65 15.51 -8.10
C GLU A 102 8.49 16.37 -6.83
N GLY A 103 7.43 16.13 -6.02
CA GLY A 103 7.18 16.86 -4.78
C GLY A 103 7.98 16.35 -3.58
N PHE A 104 8.67 15.20 -3.67
CA PHE A 104 9.45 14.63 -2.59
C PHE A 104 10.91 15.05 -2.66
N GLY A 105 11.51 15.38 -1.50
CA GLY A 105 12.95 15.68 -1.41
C GLY A 105 13.82 14.49 -1.83
N THR A 106 13.45 13.28 -1.38
CA THR A 106 13.99 12.02 -1.90
C THR A 106 12.88 11.35 -2.73
N PRO A 107 13.00 11.33 -4.07
CA PRO A 107 11.94 10.81 -4.92
C PRO A 107 11.72 9.30 -4.70
N PRO A 108 10.49 8.84 -4.39
CA PRO A 108 10.18 7.42 -4.26
C PRO A 108 10.40 6.67 -5.58
N ARG A 109 10.57 5.35 -5.52
CA ARG A 109 10.56 4.50 -6.72
C ARG A 109 9.23 4.66 -7.46
N LEU A 110 9.22 4.47 -8.78
CA LEU A 110 8.01 4.55 -9.59
C LEU A 110 7.90 3.28 -10.43
N GLU A 111 6.80 2.57 -10.26
CA GLU A 111 6.52 1.31 -10.94
C GLU A 111 5.12 1.36 -11.57
N THR A 112 4.98 0.72 -12.73
CA THR A 112 3.68 0.60 -13.40
C THR A 112 3.09 -0.78 -13.15
N TRP A 113 1.87 -0.79 -12.62
CA TRP A 113 1.14 -2.02 -12.32
C TRP A 113 -0.10 -2.13 -13.23
N PRO A 114 -0.16 -3.11 -14.14
CA PRO A 114 -1.32 -3.31 -15.01
C PRO A 114 -2.63 -3.52 -14.26
N GLU A 115 -2.59 -4.07 -13.06
CA GLU A 115 -3.73 -4.32 -12.19
C GLU A 115 -4.41 -3.02 -11.72
N LEU A 116 -3.73 -1.87 -11.85
CA LEU A 116 -4.30 -0.54 -11.58
C LEU A 116 -4.96 0.10 -12.80
N ALA A 117 -5.02 -0.59 -13.96
CA ALA A 117 -5.67 -0.09 -15.16
C ALA A 117 -7.16 0.22 -14.93
N PRO A 118 -7.76 1.13 -15.71
CA PRO A 118 -9.19 1.44 -15.59
C PRO A 118 -10.06 0.19 -15.77
N GLY A 119 -10.99 -0.03 -14.85
CA GLY A 119 -11.92 -1.16 -14.90
C GLY A 119 -11.36 -2.49 -14.39
N SER A 120 -10.13 -2.54 -13.90
CA SER A 120 -9.58 -3.72 -13.25
C SER A 120 -10.28 -4.02 -11.92
N SER A 121 -10.28 -5.29 -11.52
CA SER A 121 -10.71 -5.73 -10.18
C SER A 121 -9.71 -5.31 -9.11
N PRO A 122 -10.15 -5.05 -7.87
CA PRO A 122 -9.25 -4.62 -6.79
C PRO A 122 -8.44 -5.76 -6.15
N GLU A 123 -8.91 -7.01 -6.21
CA GLU A 123 -8.31 -8.16 -5.55
C GLU A 123 -6.87 -8.43 -6.03
N PRO A 124 -6.56 -8.43 -7.35
CA PRO A 124 -5.20 -8.64 -7.84
C PRO A 124 -4.20 -7.59 -7.32
N VAL A 125 -4.66 -6.35 -7.09
CA VAL A 125 -3.82 -5.29 -6.52
C VAL A 125 -3.43 -5.64 -5.09
N LEU A 126 -4.39 -6.07 -4.27
CA LEU A 126 -4.14 -6.44 -2.87
C LEU A 126 -3.23 -7.67 -2.77
N ASP A 127 -3.46 -8.68 -3.62
CA ASP A 127 -2.62 -9.89 -3.68
C ASP A 127 -1.18 -9.57 -4.10
N ARG A 128 -1.01 -8.64 -5.04
CA ARG A 128 0.32 -8.23 -5.47
C ARG A 128 1.05 -7.42 -4.40
N LEU A 129 0.36 -6.54 -3.67
CA LEU A 129 0.91 -5.83 -2.51
C LEU A 129 1.48 -6.81 -1.47
N ARG A 130 0.75 -7.90 -1.18
CA ARG A 130 1.18 -8.93 -0.24
C ARG A 130 2.46 -9.63 -0.66
N ARG A 131 2.57 -9.97 -1.95
CA ARG A 131 3.71 -10.73 -2.47
C ARG A 131 4.95 -9.88 -2.71
N GLU A 132 4.77 -8.62 -3.16
CA GLU A 132 5.88 -7.87 -3.76
C GLU A 132 6.33 -6.66 -2.95
N ILE A 133 5.54 -6.20 -1.97
CA ILE A 133 5.93 -5.05 -1.15
C ILE A 133 6.56 -5.55 0.15
N PRO A 134 7.89 -5.42 0.31
CA PRO A 134 8.59 -5.89 1.49
C PRO A 134 8.25 -5.08 2.74
N PRO A 135 8.51 -5.63 3.94
CA PRO A 135 8.47 -4.87 5.18
C PRO A 135 9.39 -3.64 5.09
N GLY A 136 8.88 -2.49 5.58
CA GLY A 136 9.60 -1.22 5.53
C GLY A 136 9.33 -0.36 4.30
N ASP A 137 8.81 -0.92 3.21
CA ASP A 137 8.30 -0.11 2.11
C ASP A 137 6.89 0.43 2.40
N VAL A 138 6.68 1.68 2.02
CA VAL A 138 5.39 2.38 2.13
C VAL A 138 4.89 2.73 0.73
N PRO A 139 3.97 1.95 0.18
CA PRO A 139 3.45 2.15 -1.16
C PRO A 139 2.37 3.22 -1.24
N ALA A 140 2.27 3.88 -2.40
CA ALA A 140 1.13 4.68 -2.81
C ALA A 140 0.61 4.22 -4.18
N LEU A 141 -0.64 3.81 -4.23
CA LEU A 141 -1.33 3.42 -5.47
C LEU A 141 -1.86 4.66 -6.18
N VAL A 142 -1.63 4.78 -7.48
CA VAL A 142 -2.20 5.86 -8.30
C VAL A 142 -3.08 5.25 -9.40
N GLY A 143 -4.39 5.45 -9.30
CA GLY A 143 -5.35 4.76 -10.16
C GLY A 143 -6.64 5.55 -10.43
N HIS A 144 -7.73 4.82 -10.61
CA HIS A 144 -8.97 5.30 -11.17
C HIS A 144 -10.19 4.90 -10.32
N GLU A 145 -11.26 5.66 -10.42
CA GLU A 145 -12.60 5.24 -10.00
C GLU A 145 -13.30 4.50 -11.15
N PRO A 146 -14.14 3.48 -10.85
CA PRO A 146 -14.56 3.05 -9.50
C PRO A 146 -13.58 2.11 -8.78
N THR A 147 -12.55 1.58 -9.44
CA THR A 147 -11.65 0.54 -8.90
C THR A 147 -11.07 0.93 -7.54
N LEU A 148 -10.63 2.18 -7.35
CA LEU A 148 -10.08 2.62 -6.06
C LEU A 148 -11.12 2.65 -4.94
N GLY A 149 -12.37 3.02 -5.23
CA GLY A 149 -13.46 2.95 -4.26
C GLY A 149 -13.78 1.51 -3.82
N LEU A 150 -13.76 0.57 -4.78
CA LEU A 150 -13.91 -0.86 -4.51
C LEU A 150 -12.72 -1.42 -3.73
N PHE A 151 -11.51 -0.98 -4.05
CA PHE A 151 -10.29 -1.36 -3.34
C PHE A 151 -10.30 -0.88 -1.88
N LEU A 152 -10.76 0.35 -1.63
CA LEU A 152 -10.95 0.86 -0.26
C LEU A 152 -11.96 -0.01 0.49
N GLY A 153 -13.08 -0.41 -0.14
CA GLY A 153 -14.05 -1.32 0.46
C GLY A 153 -13.44 -2.66 0.80
N LEU A 154 -12.72 -3.28 -0.14
CA LEU A 154 -12.04 -4.55 0.09
C LEU A 154 -11.08 -4.48 1.29
N CYS A 155 -10.28 -3.41 1.39
CA CYS A 155 -9.35 -3.24 2.50
C CYS A 155 -10.06 -3.00 3.84
N LEU A 156 -11.15 -2.23 3.86
CA LEU A 156 -11.83 -1.81 5.09
C LEU A 156 -12.87 -2.81 5.60
N THR A 157 -13.56 -3.52 4.69
CA THR A 157 -14.70 -4.40 5.05
C THR A 157 -14.49 -5.86 4.70
N GLY A 158 -13.49 -6.17 3.88
CA GLY A 158 -13.28 -7.51 3.31
C GLY A 158 -14.03 -7.75 2.00
N GLU A 159 -14.87 -6.82 1.56
CA GLU A 159 -15.68 -6.93 0.35
C GLU A 159 -15.38 -5.80 -0.63
N ALA A 160 -15.37 -6.12 -1.93
CA ALA A 160 -15.14 -5.14 -3.02
C ALA A 160 -16.39 -4.28 -3.27
N VAL A 161 -16.80 -3.51 -2.25
CA VAL A 161 -17.94 -2.59 -2.30
C VAL A 161 -17.45 -1.15 -2.20
N ALA A 162 -18.09 -0.22 -2.90
CA ALA A 162 -17.67 1.19 -2.88
C ALA A 162 -18.11 1.87 -1.57
N VAL A 163 -17.22 1.94 -0.59
CA VAL A 163 -17.46 2.61 0.71
C VAL A 163 -17.11 4.09 0.70
N ALA A 164 -16.26 4.52 -0.21
CA ALA A 164 -15.85 5.91 -0.39
C ALA A 164 -15.51 6.18 -1.85
N ARG A 165 -15.57 7.46 -2.25
CA ARG A 165 -15.18 7.89 -3.58
C ARG A 165 -14.12 8.97 -3.52
N LEU A 166 -12.94 8.66 -4.01
CA LEU A 166 -11.85 9.63 -4.12
C LEU A 166 -12.17 10.68 -5.20
N ARG A 167 -12.03 11.94 -4.89
CA ARG A 167 -12.06 13.01 -5.88
C ARG A 167 -10.74 13.03 -6.68
N ARG A 168 -10.76 13.53 -7.93
CA ARG A 168 -9.55 13.66 -8.76
C ARG A 168 -8.44 14.41 -8.01
N ALA A 169 -7.24 13.87 -7.97
CA ALA A 169 -6.10 14.32 -7.17
C ALA A 169 -6.38 14.36 -5.65
N GLY A 170 -7.34 13.58 -5.17
CA GLY A 170 -7.51 13.29 -3.74
C GLY A 170 -6.86 11.96 -3.40
N ALA A 171 -6.65 11.74 -2.09
CA ALA A 171 -6.02 10.53 -1.59
C ALA A 171 -6.64 10.07 -0.26
N ALA A 172 -6.40 8.79 0.07
CA ALA A 172 -6.68 8.20 1.37
C ALA A 172 -5.41 7.54 1.90
N LYS A 173 -5.30 7.45 3.23
CA LYS A 173 -4.29 6.67 3.95
C LYS A 173 -4.98 5.54 4.69
N LEU A 174 -4.49 4.35 4.51
CA LEU A 174 -4.88 3.14 5.21
C LEU A 174 -3.73 2.67 6.11
N ALA A 175 -4.07 2.17 7.29
CA ALA A 175 -3.16 1.46 8.17
C ALA A 175 -3.67 0.04 8.40
N PHE A 176 -2.76 -0.93 8.36
CA PHE A 176 -3.03 -2.34 8.65
C PHE A 176 -2.20 -2.75 9.86
N ASP A 177 -2.80 -3.47 10.79
CA ASP A 177 -2.08 -3.95 11.97
C ASP A 177 -1.21 -5.17 11.65
N VAL A 178 -1.67 -6.00 10.72
CA VAL A 178 -0.96 -7.23 10.29
C VAL A 178 -1.06 -7.38 8.78
N GLY A 179 0.01 -7.00 8.05
CA GLY A 179 0.08 -7.19 6.61
C GLY A 179 -1.09 -6.58 5.82
N TYR A 180 -1.07 -6.70 4.50
CA TYR A 180 -2.20 -6.26 3.66
C TYR A 180 -3.26 -7.36 3.62
N ALA A 181 -4.38 -7.23 4.33
CA ALA A 181 -5.47 -8.20 4.38
C ALA A 181 -6.83 -7.59 4.01
N PRO A 182 -7.74 -8.33 3.34
CA PRO A 182 -9.12 -7.88 3.19
C PRO A 182 -9.74 -7.65 4.57
N GLY A 183 -10.43 -6.52 4.75
CA GLY A 183 -11.05 -6.16 6.03
C GLY A 183 -10.07 -5.83 7.16
N GLY A 184 -8.75 -5.84 6.88
CA GLY A 184 -7.71 -5.61 7.88
C GLY A 184 -7.25 -4.17 8.00
N ALA A 185 -7.79 -3.26 7.20
CA ALA A 185 -7.37 -1.86 7.21
C ALA A 185 -8.22 -0.98 8.12
N ARG A 186 -7.60 0.06 8.66
CA ARG A 186 -8.26 1.25 9.19
C ARG A 186 -8.03 2.43 8.27
N LEU A 187 -9.07 3.25 8.06
CA LEU A 187 -8.95 4.51 7.35
C LEU A 187 -8.37 5.57 8.30
N GLU A 188 -7.15 6.02 8.05
CA GLU A 188 -6.52 7.10 8.83
C GLU A 188 -7.04 8.47 8.41
N TRP A 189 -7.13 8.70 7.10
CA TRP A 189 -7.69 9.92 6.53
C TRP A 189 -8.09 9.75 5.06
N LEU A 190 -9.00 10.63 4.62
CA LEU A 190 -9.38 10.83 3.23
C LEU A 190 -9.36 12.34 2.95
N ILE A 191 -8.45 12.79 2.09
CA ILE A 191 -8.17 14.19 1.82
C ILE A 191 -8.49 14.51 0.36
N ALA A 192 -9.29 15.54 0.14
CA ALA A 192 -9.58 16.06 -1.19
C ALA A 192 -8.48 17.01 -1.68
N ARG A 193 -8.35 17.18 -3.00
CA ARG A 193 -7.32 18.03 -3.61
C ARG A 193 -7.22 19.45 -3.03
N GLY A 194 -8.37 20.07 -2.71
CA GLY A 194 -8.39 21.43 -2.16
C GLY A 194 -7.70 21.54 -0.80
N GLN A 195 -7.85 20.51 0.02
CA GLN A 195 -7.19 20.41 1.33
C GLN A 195 -5.67 20.23 1.16
N PHE A 196 -5.21 19.37 0.22
CA PHE A 196 -3.79 19.27 -0.09
C PHE A 196 -3.18 20.59 -0.58
N ILE A 197 -3.90 21.35 -1.43
CA ILE A 197 -3.44 22.66 -1.88
C ILE A 197 -3.26 23.62 -0.69
N THR A 198 -4.16 23.57 0.28
CA THR A 198 -4.04 24.38 1.52
C THR A 198 -2.86 23.94 2.37
N LEU A 199 -2.65 22.63 2.54
CA LEU A 199 -1.51 22.08 3.27
C LEU A 199 -0.15 22.32 2.58
N GLY A 200 -0.16 22.60 1.28
CA GLY A 200 1.03 22.90 0.48
C GLY A 200 1.49 24.35 0.49
N LYS A 201 0.71 25.24 1.09
CA LYS A 201 1.05 26.67 1.28
C LYS A 201 1.92 26.86 2.51
#